data_dc32b7ef30a1217ebd6db54b6f95cbff
#
_entry.id   dc32b7ef30a1217ebd6db54b6f95cbff
#
_cell.length_a   1.000
_cell.length_b   1.000
_cell.length_c   1.000
_cell.angle_alpha   90.00
_cell.angle_beta   90.00
_cell.angle_gamma   90.00
#
_symmetry.space_group_name_H-M   'P 1'
#
loop_
_entity.id
_entity.type
_entity.pdbx_description
1 polymer ?
#
loop_
_entity_poly.entity_id
_entity_poly.type
_entity_poly.pdbx_seq_one_letter_code
_entity_poly.pdbx_strand_id
1 'polypeptide(L)'
;MQKIWICGAKGQIGQAINEIIDKLEFKVLDTDIDDLDITDTDEVLRFGEMNRPDIIINCAGLTNIEECENDISKAYKVNALGARNLSIIARKLEAKLVHISTDDVFDGKSDQPYNEFDQTRPQTAYGKSKLAGEQ
;
A
#
# COMPACT_ATOMS: atom_id res chain seq x y z
N MET A 1 0.32 -23.89 -4.53
CA MET A 1 -0.60 -22.74 -4.70
C MET A 1 0.03 -21.52 -4.03
N GLN A 2 0.28 -20.49 -4.81
CA GLN A 2 0.84 -19.23 -4.29
C GLN A 2 -0.19 -18.49 -3.42
N LYS A 3 0.32 -17.84 -2.37
CA LYS A 3 -0.50 -17.04 -1.45
C LYS A 3 -0.34 -15.56 -1.75
N ILE A 4 -1.45 -14.87 -1.94
CA ILE A 4 -1.48 -13.42 -2.14
C ILE A 4 -2.12 -12.78 -0.91
N TRP A 5 -1.40 -11.88 -0.26
CA TRP A 5 -1.93 -11.07 0.84
C TRP A 5 -2.32 -9.69 0.30
N ILE A 6 -3.60 -9.34 0.40
CA ILE A 6 -4.15 -8.04 0.03
C ILE A 6 -4.40 -7.24 1.30
N CYS A 7 -3.65 -6.14 1.48
CA CYS A 7 -3.86 -5.17 2.55
C CYS A 7 -4.80 -4.07 2.04
N GLY A 8 -5.77 -3.66 2.84
CA GLY A 8 -6.82 -2.73 2.40
C GLY A 8 -7.84 -3.40 1.48
N ALA A 9 -8.17 -4.65 1.75
CA ALA A 9 -9.02 -5.49 0.90
C ALA A 9 -10.46 -4.98 0.76
N LYS A 10 -10.95 -4.21 1.73
CA LYS A 10 -12.30 -3.60 1.71
C LYS A 10 -12.37 -2.29 0.91
N GLY A 11 -11.23 -1.71 0.53
CA GLY A 11 -11.16 -0.52 -0.31
C GLY A 11 -11.52 -0.81 -1.77
N GLN A 12 -11.71 0.23 -2.58
CA GLN A 12 -12.12 0.08 -4.00
C GLN A 12 -11.13 -0.78 -4.80
N ILE A 13 -9.83 -0.51 -4.69
CA ILE A 13 -8.81 -1.26 -5.43
C ILE A 13 -8.70 -2.68 -4.90
N GLY A 14 -8.68 -2.87 -3.57
CA GLY A 14 -8.61 -4.19 -2.96
C GLY A 14 -9.77 -5.09 -3.36
N GLN A 15 -10.99 -4.57 -3.37
CA GLN A 15 -12.17 -5.29 -3.83
C GLN A 15 -12.07 -5.66 -5.31
N ALA A 16 -11.70 -4.70 -6.17
CA ALA A 16 -11.56 -4.94 -7.61
C ALA A 16 -10.50 -6.02 -7.92
N ILE A 17 -9.37 -6.00 -7.21
CA ILE A 17 -8.35 -7.05 -7.34
C ILE A 17 -8.91 -8.41 -6.90
N ASN A 18 -9.64 -8.45 -5.79
CA ASN A 18 -10.23 -9.67 -5.26
C ASN A 18 -11.26 -10.31 -6.21
N GLU A 19 -11.94 -9.49 -7.00
CA GLU A 19 -12.91 -9.96 -8.00
C GLU A 19 -12.25 -10.63 -9.19
N ILE A 20 -11.05 -10.18 -9.59
CA ILE A 20 -10.37 -10.66 -10.81
C ILE A 20 -9.33 -11.75 -10.55
N ILE A 21 -8.86 -11.92 -9.31
CA ILE A 21 -7.90 -12.97 -8.97
C ILE A 21 -8.54 -14.36 -9.16
N ASP A 22 -7.85 -15.22 -9.87
CA ASP A 22 -8.26 -16.63 -9.99
C ASP A 22 -8.00 -17.37 -8.67
N LYS A 23 -9.07 -17.62 -7.91
CA LYS A 23 -9.02 -18.32 -6.62
C LYS A 23 -8.77 -19.83 -6.75
N LEU A 24 -8.74 -20.37 -7.98
CA LEU A 24 -8.31 -21.74 -8.22
C LEU A 24 -6.78 -21.85 -8.29
N GLU A 25 -6.12 -20.77 -8.72
CA GLU A 25 -4.65 -20.71 -8.83
C GLU A 25 -4.00 -20.11 -7.57
N PHE A 26 -4.68 -19.17 -6.91
CA PHE A 26 -4.13 -18.40 -5.78
C PHE A 26 -4.95 -18.55 -4.49
N LYS A 27 -4.25 -18.70 -3.38
CA LYS A 27 -4.86 -18.54 -2.06
C LYS A 27 -4.79 -17.07 -1.65
N VAL A 28 -5.95 -16.44 -1.53
CA VAL A 28 -6.04 -15.02 -1.12
C VAL A 28 -6.17 -14.90 0.39
N LEU A 29 -5.41 -13.97 0.96
CA LEU A 29 -5.43 -13.57 2.36
C LEU A 29 -5.81 -12.10 2.40
N ASP A 30 -7.02 -11.79 2.82
CA ASP A 30 -7.54 -10.43 2.91
C ASP A 30 -7.37 -9.87 4.31
N THR A 31 -6.86 -8.63 4.40
CA THR A 31 -6.88 -7.86 5.65
C THR A 31 -7.28 -6.42 5.39
N ASP A 32 -7.95 -5.84 6.36
CA ASP A 32 -8.25 -4.41 6.43
C ASP A 32 -7.99 -3.91 7.85
N ILE A 33 -8.22 -2.62 8.12
CA ILE A 33 -7.92 -1.99 9.43
C ILE A 33 -8.59 -2.71 10.60
N ASP A 34 -9.77 -3.30 10.40
CA ASP A 34 -10.48 -4.06 11.44
C ASP A 34 -9.79 -5.39 11.77
N ASP A 35 -9.02 -5.94 10.83
CA ASP A 35 -8.34 -7.22 10.98
C ASP A 35 -6.89 -7.04 11.44
N LEU A 36 -6.22 -6.03 10.87
CA LEU A 36 -4.81 -5.75 11.08
C LEU A 36 -4.49 -4.30 10.71
N ASP A 37 -3.87 -3.57 11.60
CA ASP A 37 -3.35 -2.23 11.35
C ASP A 37 -1.93 -2.32 10.76
N ILE A 38 -1.75 -1.91 9.50
CA ILE A 38 -0.44 -1.93 8.85
C ILE A 38 0.57 -0.99 9.51
N THR A 39 0.12 -0.04 10.33
CA THR A 39 1.01 0.84 11.11
C THR A 39 1.58 0.17 12.37
N ASP A 40 1.00 -0.95 12.79
CA ASP A 40 1.53 -1.79 13.87
C ASP A 40 2.54 -2.78 13.31
N THR A 41 3.82 -2.52 13.59
CA THR A 41 4.92 -3.34 13.08
C THR A 41 4.82 -4.80 13.55
N ASP A 42 4.47 -5.01 14.81
CA ASP A 42 4.42 -6.36 15.40
C ASP A 42 3.27 -7.18 14.82
N GLU A 43 2.12 -6.56 14.59
CA GLU A 43 0.97 -7.21 13.93
C GLU A 43 1.31 -7.62 12.50
N VAL A 44 1.92 -6.71 11.73
CA VAL A 44 2.34 -6.98 10.34
C VAL A 44 3.33 -8.13 10.27
N LEU A 45 4.36 -8.10 11.11
CA LEU A 45 5.38 -9.16 11.14
C LEU A 45 4.78 -10.50 11.53
N ARG A 46 3.97 -10.53 12.60
CA ARG A 46 3.31 -11.75 13.07
C ARG A 46 2.41 -12.35 12.00
N PHE A 47 1.57 -11.55 11.37
CA PHE A 47 0.66 -12.03 10.33
C PHE A 47 1.43 -12.62 9.14
N GLY A 48 2.46 -11.90 8.67
CA GLY A 48 3.30 -12.36 7.56
C GLY A 48 4.03 -13.66 7.88
N GLU A 49 4.64 -13.78 9.05
CA GLU A 49 5.35 -14.98 9.49
C GLU A 49 4.44 -16.20 9.61
N MET A 50 3.25 -16.01 10.16
CA MET A 50 2.27 -17.09 10.31
C MET A 50 1.69 -17.56 8.98
N ASN A 51 1.42 -16.66 8.07
CA ASN A 51 0.73 -16.97 6.82
C ASN A 51 1.68 -17.21 5.64
N ARG A 52 2.89 -16.64 5.66
CA ARG A 52 3.93 -16.75 4.63
C ARG A 52 3.40 -16.50 3.22
N PRO A 53 2.93 -15.27 2.92
CA PRO A 53 2.52 -14.92 1.57
C PRO A 53 3.71 -14.91 0.61
N ASP A 54 3.46 -15.29 -0.64
CA ASP A 54 4.44 -15.19 -1.74
C ASP A 54 4.38 -13.79 -2.38
N ILE A 55 3.21 -13.17 -2.35
CA ILE A 55 2.95 -11.83 -2.90
C ILE A 55 2.16 -11.03 -1.88
N ILE A 56 2.57 -9.78 -1.66
CA ILE A 56 1.86 -8.80 -0.84
C ILE A 56 1.41 -7.66 -1.76
N ILE A 57 0.11 -7.35 -1.76
CA ILE A 57 -0.44 -6.22 -2.52
C ILE A 57 -0.93 -5.18 -1.51
N ASN A 58 -0.25 -4.05 -1.45
CA ASN A 58 -0.63 -2.97 -0.55
C ASN A 58 -1.59 -1.99 -1.23
N CYS A 59 -2.88 -2.18 -0.97
CA CYS A 59 -3.95 -1.25 -1.34
C CYS A 59 -4.39 -0.38 -0.15
N ALA A 60 -3.81 -0.59 1.04
CA ALA A 60 -4.12 0.21 2.22
C ALA A 60 -3.52 1.61 2.10
N GLY A 61 -4.25 2.59 2.55
CA GLY A 61 -3.80 3.97 2.54
C GLY A 61 -4.88 4.92 3.04
N LEU A 62 -4.45 6.07 3.56
CA LEU A 62 -5.32 7.19 3.84
C LEU A 62 -5.40 8.05 2.59
N THR A 63 -6.54 8.02 1.89
CA THR A 63 -6.69 8.59 0.54
C THR A 63 -7.52 9.86 0.48
N ASN A 64 -8.23 10.20 1.55
CA ASN A 64 -8.98 11.44 1.63
C ASN A 64 -8.01 12.62 1.80
N ILE A 65 -7.97 13.52 0.80
CA ILE A 65 -7.00 14.64 0.76
C ILE A 65 -7.21 15.59 1.94
N GLU A 66 -8.46 15.93 2.25
CA GLU A 66 -8.79 16.82 3.37
C GLU A 66 -8.39 16.21 4.71
N GLU A 67 -8.65 14.93 4.94
CA GLU A 67 -8.23 14.23 6.14
C GLU A 67 -6.71 14.22 6.27
N CYS A 68 -5.97 14.01 5.19
CA CYS A 68 -4.51 14.07 5.17
C CYS A 68 -3.98 15.47 5.51
N GLU A 69 -4.62 16.54 5.02
CA GLU A 69 -4.25 17.92 5.35
C GLU A 69 -4.54 18.26 6.82
N ASN A 70 -5.64 17.73 7.36
CA ASN A 70 -6.03 17.95 8.75
C ASN A 70 -5.16 17.17 9.74
N ASP A 71 -4.66 16.00 9.35
CA ASP A 71 -3.77 15.16 10.16
C ASP A 71 -2.62 14.59 9.32
N ILE A 72 -1.63 15.44 9.09
CA ILE A 72 -0.43 15.10 8.31
C ILE A 72 0.34 13.93 8.94
N SER A 73 0.43 13.87 10.27
CA SER A 73 1.10 12.80 11.00
C SER A 73 0.45 11.44 10.73
N LYS A 74 -0.88 11.38 10.77
CA LYS A 74 -1.64 10.17 10.43
C LYS A 74 -1.43 9.77 8.97
N ALA A 75 -1.43 10.73 8.04
CA ALA A 75 -1.20 10.47 6.63
C ALA A 75 0.17 9.77 6.41
N TYR A 76 1.24 10.32 6.99
CA TYR A 76 2.57 9.69 6.90
C TYR A 76 2.64 8.35 7.63
N LYS A 77 2.00 8.22 8.78
CA LYS A 77 1.99 6.96 9.54
C LYS A 77 1.37 5.84 8.70
N VAL A 78 0.22 6.07 8.08
CA VAL A 78 -0.45 5.06 7.25
C VAL A 78 0.25 4.88 5.92
N ASN A 79 0.47 5.97 5.16
CA ASN A 79 0.92 5.89 3.77
C ASN A 79 2.42 5.62 3.62
N ALA A 80 3.24 6.02 4.59
CA ALA A 80 4.68 5.80 4.54
C ALA A 80 5.13 4.69 5.51
N LEU A 81 4.87 4.80 6.81
CA LEU A 81 5.32 3.79 7.76
C LEU A 81 4.59 2.47 7.61
N GLY A 82 3.30 2.48 7.26
CA GLY A 82 2.57 1.26 6.92
C GLY A 82 3.19 0.53 5.73
N ALA A 83 3.50 1.25 4.66
CA ALA A 83 4.19 0.69 3.49
C ALA A 83 5.57 0.13 3.87
N ARG A 84 6.33 0.84 4.70
CA ARG A 84 7.62 0.36 5.23
C ARG A 84 7.48 -0.95 5.99
N ASN A 85 6.49 -1.08 6.86
CA ASN A 85 6.27 -2.32 7.62
C ASN A 85 6.02 -3.52 6.68
N LEU A 86 5.22 -3.32 5.64
CA LEU A 86 4.98 -4.34 4.61
C LEU A 86 6.26 -4.67 3.81
N SER A 87 7.09 -3.69 3.53
CA SER A 87 8.37 -3.94 2.84
C SER A 87 9.35 -4.76 3.70
N ILE A 88 9.36 -4.54 5.01
CA ILE A 88 10.20 -5.31 5.94
C ILE A 88 9.79 -6.78 5.94
N ILE A 89 8.49 -7.07 6.07
CA ILE A 89 8.03 -8.46 6.08
C ILE A 89 8.17 -9.11 4.71
N ALA A 90 7.91 -8.38 3.61
CA ALA A 90 8.12 -8.88 2.26
C ALA A 90 9.58 -9.31 2.05
N ARG A 91 10.54 -8.48 2.44
CA ARG A 91 11.97 -8.80 2.38
C ARG A 91 12.33 -10.02 3.23
N LYS A 92 11.81 -10.10 4.46
CA LYS A 92 12.07 -11.22 5.39
C LYS A 92 11.58 -12.57 4.82
N LEU A 93 10.47 -12.54 4.11
CA LEU A 93 9.85 -13.74 3.52
C LEU A 93 10.29 -14.02 2.08
N GLU A 94 11.10 -13.14 1.50
CA GLU A 94 11.42 -13.13 0.06
C GLU A 94 10.17 -13.04 -0.82
N ALA A 95 9.12 -12.40 -0.30
CA ALA A 95 7.87 -12.17 -0.99
C ALA A 95 7.96 -10.96 -1.94
N LYS A 96 7.20 -11.00 -3.03
CA LYS A 96 7.03 -9.84 -3.90
C LYS A 96 6.09 -8.83 -3.25
N LEU A 97 6.50 -7.57 -3.18
CA LEU A 97 5.63 -6.46 -2.77
C LEU A 97 5.16 -5.67 -3.99
N VAL A 98 3.85 -5.51 -4.13
CA VAL A 98 3.20 -4.59 -5.07
C VAL A 98 2.58 -3.47 -4.26
N HIS A 99 3.09 -2.25 -4.41
CA HIS A 99 2.62 -1.07 -3.69
C HIS A 99 1.84 -0.15 -4.62
N ILE A 100 0.60 0.18 -4.26
CA ILE A 100 -0.23 1.10 -5.02
C ILE A 100 0.11 2.53 -4.62
N SER A 101 0.63 3.30 -5.56
CA SER A 101 0.92 4.73 -5.38
C SER A 101 -0.11 5.62 -6.08
N THR A 102 0.24 6.84 -6.38
CA THR A 102 -0.66 7.87 -6.92
C THR A 102 0.07 8.81 -7.86
N ASP A 103 -0.64 9.37 -8.85
CA ASP A 103 -0.16 10.46 -9.70
C ASP A 103 0.03 11.78 -8.94
N ASP A 104 -0.55 11.91 -7.73
CA ASP A 104 -0.37 13.07 -6.85
C ASP A 104 1.07 13.23 -6.33
N VAL A 105 1.97 12.29 -6.63
CA VAL A 105 3.42 12.48 -6.42
C VAL A 105 4.03 13.49 -7.40
N PHE A 106 3.33 13.81 -8.47
CA PHE A 106 3.70 14.85 -9.45
C PHE A 106 2.87 16.12 -9.25
N ASP A 107 3.34 17.25 -9.81
CA ASP A 107 2.66 18.55 -9.67
C ASP A 107 1.52 18.78 -10.67
N GLY A 108 1.36 17.91 -11.67
CA GLY A 108 0.30 18.01 -12.66
C GLY A 108 0.50 19.13 -13.71
N LYS A 109 1.69 19.73 -13.77
CA LYS A 109 1.96 20.88 -14.66
C LYS A 109 2.49 20.50 -16.04
N SER A 110 2.80 19.22 -16.27
CA SER A 110 3.25 18.74 -17.58
C SER A 110 2.07 18.62 -18.54
N ASP A 111 2.29 18.97 -19.80
CA ASP A 111 1.38 18.73 -20.93
C ASP A 111 1.60 17.35 -21.57
N GLN A 112 2.62 16.62 -21.12
CA GLN A 112 2.94 15.25 -21.54
C GLN A 112 2.69 14.26 -20.39
N PRO A 113 2.40 12.98 -20.69
CA PRO A 113 2.34 11.94 -19.67
C PRO A 113 3.62 11.85 -18.86
N TYR A 114 3.51 11.67 -17.52
CA TYR A 114 4.66 11.44 -16.68
C TYR A 114 5.22 10.03 -16.85
N ASN A 115 6.52 9.90 -16.59
CA ASN A 115 7.23 8.62 -16.59
C ASN A 115 8.09 8.47 -15.33
N GLU A 116 8.73 7.33 -15.16
CA GLU A 116 9.49 6.95 -13.97
C GLU A 116 10.73 7.84 -13.72
N PHE A 117 11.20 8.55 -14.74
CA PHE A 117 12.37 9.44 -14.64
C PHE A 117 12.00 10.89 -14.36
N ASP A 118 10.71 11.24 -14.42
CA ASP A 118 10.26 12.58 -14.14
C ASP A 118 10.39 12.93 -12.66
N GLN A 119 10.74 14.19 -12.40
CA GLN A 119 10.91 14.67 -11.03
C GLN A 119 9.56 14.71 -10.31
N THR A 120 9.49 14.07 -9.15
CA THR A 120 8.35 14.16 -8.26
C THR A 120 8.27 15.52 -7.58
N ARG A 121 7.05 16.08 -7.49
CA ARG A 121 6.76 17.37 -6.84
C ARG A 121 5.35 17.35 -6.24
N PRO A 122 5.11 16.54 -5.19
CA PRO A 122 3.79 16.46 -4.59
C PRO A 122 3.39 17.77 -3.94
N GLN A 123 2.13 18.18 -4.13
CA GLN A 123 1.60 19.45 -3.65
C GLN A 123 0.78 19.30 -2.37
N THR A 124 0.24 18.11 -2.11
CA THR A 124 -0.66 17.83 -0.97
C THR A 124 0.03 16.95 0.08
N ALA A 125 -0.49 16.96 1.31
CA ALA A 125 -0.04 16.04 2.35
C ALA A 125 -0.27 14.58 1.93
N TYR A 126 -1.37 14.29 1.23
CA TYR A 126 -1.61 12.98 0.62
C TYR A 126 -0.49 12.58 -0.33
N GLY A 127 -0.21 13.39 -1.35
CA GLY A 127 0.85 13.12 -2.32
C GLY A 127 2.23 12.98 -1.67
N LYS A 128 2.57 13.85 -0.72
CA LYS A 128 3.85 13.80 0.02
C LYS A 128 3.99 12.51 0.83
N SER A 129 2.94 12.10 1.54
CA SER A 129 2.94 10.88 2.34
C SER A 129 3.01 9.62 1.46
N LYS A 130 2.36 9.63 0.31
CA LYS A 130 2.43 8.52 -0.66
C LYS A 130 3.81 8.42 -1.30
N LEU A 131 4.43 9.54 -1.66
CA LEU A 131 5.80 9.56 -2.15
C LEU A 131 6.80 9.02 -1.11
N ALA A 132 6.63 9.39 0.16
CA ALA A 132 7.45 8.83 1.25
C ALA A 132 7.28 7.30 1.37
N GLY A 133 6.10 6.78 1.04
CA GLY A 133 5.84 5.34 0.99
C GLY A 133 6.54 4.61 -0.15
N GLU A 134 6.87 5.30 -1.24
CA GLU A 134 7.65 4.73 -2.35
C GLU A 134 9.14 4.59 -2.01
N GLN A 135 9.67 5.45 -1.15
CA GLN A 135 11.09 5.53 -0.77
C GLN A 135 11.48 4.51 0.30
#